data_28e7137ba85ebe60232f1c405738dedf
#
_entry.id   28e7137ba85ebe60232f1c405738dedf
#
_cell.length_a   1.000
_cell.length_b   1.000
_cell.length_c   1.000
_cell.angle_alpha   90.00
_cell.angle_beta   90.00
_cell.angle_gamma   90.00
#
_symmetry.space_group_name_H-M   'P 1'
#
loop_
_entity.id
_entity.type
_entity.pdbx_description
1 polymer ?
#
loop_
_entity_poly.entity_id
_entity_poly.type
_entity_poly.pdbx_seq_one_letter_code
_entity_poly.pdbx_strand_id
1 'polypeptide(L)'
;MATTDTAVDYYRVLGVNRDAPQDEIQRAYRKLARRSHPDVDRSPGAEERFKQITEAYHVLSDPERRRRYDRFGSDWRHVPDESVRAAAPAADVDLDDLFASLFGGRAGRAGPVAGADTEAELNLSVEDAFHGGRRRVTLPGRALDVTIPAGVVDGQRIRLAGQGSSGTPPGDLYLVVRLDPHPRYRVQGRDLVADLAVAPWDAALGASVPLDTPNGRVRVGVPPGTSSGRRLRLAGQGLPNPRGNPGDLYAVVSVTVPRPATDEERTLWRRLAELHA
;
A
#
# COMPACT_ATOMS: atom_id res chain seq x y z
N MET A 1 18.60 -54.34 32.67
CA MET A 1 17.30 -54.00 32.01
C MET A 1 17.62 -53.17 30.80
N ALA A 2 17.48 -53.79 29.62
CA ALA A 2 17.82 -53.17 28.35
C ALA A 2 16.72 -52.18 27.96
N THR A 3 17.01 -50.92 27.88
CA THR A 3 16.15 -49.91 27.25
C THR A 3 16.14 -50.15 25.75
N THR A 4 15.08 -50.72 25.27
CA THR A 4 14.81 -50.90 23.81
C THR A 4 14.53 -49.52 23.27
N ASP A 5 15.56 -48.88 22.73
CA ASP A 5 15.41 -47.69 21.88
C ASP A 5 14.68 -48.17 20.61
N THR A 6 13.38 -47.89 20.53
CA THR A 6 12.53 -48.29 19.40
C THR A 6 12.83 -47.32 18.26
N ALA A 7 13.83 -47.66 17.45
CA ALA A 7 14.18 -46.90 16.26
C ALA A 7 12.93 -46.66 15.38
N VAL A 8 12.55 -45.42 15.23
CA VAL A 8 11.37 -45.00 14.47
C VAL A 8 11.63 -45.24 12.98
N ASP A 9 10.86 -46.17 12.37
CA ASP A 9 10.94 -46.44 10.91
C ASP A 9 10.14 -45.36 10.15
N TYR A 10 10.83 -44.47 9.47
CA TYR A 10 10.24 -43.36 8.74
C TYR A 10 9.28 -43.79 7.62
N TYR A 11 9.51 -44.89 6.95
CA TYR A 11 8.56 -45.45 5.96
C TYR A 11 7.26 -45.84 6.63
N ARG A 12 7.36 -46.43 7.79
CA ARG A 12 6.20 -46.88 8.58
C ARG A 12 5.43 -45.68 9.15
N VAL A 13 6.12 -44.60 9.53
CA VAL A 13 5.52 -43.34 9.98
C VAL A 13 4.69 -42.71 8.88
N LEU A 14 5.19 -42.71 7.63
CA LEU A 14 4.46 -42.19 6.48
C LEU A 14 3.43 -43.18 5.91
N GLY A 15 3.47 -44.44 6.33
CA GLY A 15 2.58 -45.51 5.83
C GLY A 15 2.84 -45.86 4.36
N VAL A 16 4.10 -45.79 3.92
CA VAL A 16 4.54 -46.10 2.55
C VAL A 16 5.50 -47.29 2.54
N ASN A 17 5.65 -47.94 1.37
CA ASN A 17 6.62 -49.02 1.20
C ASN A 17 8.04 -48.45 1.09
N ARG A 18 9.09 -49.26 1.44
CA ARG A 18 10.49 -48.86 1.30
C ARG A 18 10.89 -48.55 -0.15
N ASP A 19 10.22 -49.17 -1.10
CA ASP A 19 10.43 -48.96 -2.54
C ASP A 19 9.57 -47.80 -3.12
N ALA A 20 8.79 -47.11 -2.27
CA ALA A 20 7.89 -46.06 -2.73
C ALA A 20 8.61 -44.96 -3.52
N PRO A 21 8.07 -44.54 -4.68
CA PRO A 21 8.62 -43.44 -5.45
C PRO A 21 8.37 -42.11 -4.72
N GLN A 22 9.15 -41.09 -5.10
CA GLN A 22 9.17 -39.79 -4.43
C GLN A 22 7.78 -39.12 -4.37
N ASP A 23 6.99 -39.28 -5.43
CA ASP A 23 5.66 -38.71 -5.53
C ASP A 23 4.65 -39.40 -4.58
N GLU A 24 4.85 -40.66 -4.27
CA GLU A 24 4.05 -41.38 -3.30
C GLU A 24 4.37 -40.93 -1.87
N ILE A 25 5.65 -40.79 -1.54
CA ILE A 25 6.10 -40.26 -0.25
C ILE A 25 5.49 -38.88 -0.01
N GLN A 26 5.53 -37.99 -1.04
CA GLN A 26 4.97 -36.67 -0.94
C GLN A 26 3.43 -36.68 -0.76
N ARG A 27 2.73 -37.57 -1.47
CA ARG A 27 1.26 -37.72 -1.33
C ARG A 27 0.87 -38.24 0.06
N ALA A 28 1.61 -39.21 0.57
CA ALA A 28 1.38 -39.76 1.90
C ALA A 28 1.58 -38.72 2.99
N TYR A 29 2.67 -37.97 2.91
CA TYR A 29 2.94 -36.87 3.81
C TYR A 29 1.83 -35.81 3.80
N ARG A 30 1.41 -35.31 2.61
CA ARG A 30 0.34 -34.30 2.52
C ARG A 30 -0.96 -34.77 3.17
N LYS A 31 -1.28 -36.03 3.01
CA LYS A 31 -2.49 -36.65 3.60
C LYS A 31 -2.39 -36.70 5.12
N LEU A 32 -1.25 -37.15 5.66
CA LEU A 32 -1.02 -37.27 7.09
C LEU A 32 -0.91 -35.90 7.77
N ALA A 33 -0.18 -34.97 7.17
CA ALA A 33 0.02 -33.61 7.70
C ALA A 33 -1.32 -32.85 7.85
N ARG A 34 -2.21 -32.93 6.85
CA ARG A 34 -3.57 -32.34 6.96
C ARG A 34 -4.40 -32.95 8.07
N ARG A 35 -4.26 -34.25 8.30
CA ARG A 35 -5.04 -34.99 9.31
C ARG A 35 -4.52 -34.78 10.73
N SER A 36 -3.21 -34.63 10.89
CA SER A 36 -2.53 -34.49 12.18
C SER A 36 -2.13 -33.04 12.49
N HIS A 37 -2.67 -32.04 11.75
CA HIS A 37 -2.39 -30.63 12.03
C HIS A 37 -2.94 -30.26 13.42
N PRO A 38 -2.19 -29.49 14.26
CA PRO A 38 -2.62 -29.12 15.62
C PRO A 38 -3.97 -28.37 15.64
N ASP A 39 -4.34 -27.68 14.57
CA ASP A 39 -5.64 -27.00 14.46
C ASP A 39 -6.80 -28.00 14.22
N VAL A 40 -6.50 -29.17 13.68
CA VAL A 40 -7.50 -30.19 13.29
C VAL A 40 -7.56 -31.34 14.30
N ASP A 41 -6.40 -31.84 14.75
CA ASP A 41 -6.27 -32.92 15.72
C ASP A 41 -5.80 -32.36 17.08
N ARG A 42 -6.74 -32.24 18.02
CA ARG A 42 -6.46 -31.80 19.40
C ARG A 42 -6.27 -32.95 20.38
N SER A 43 -6.08 -34.16 19.89
CA SER A 43 -5.91 -35.33 20.74
C SER A 43 -4.54 -35.32 21.45
N PRO A 44 -4.44 -35.94 22.65
CA PRO A 44 -3.15 -36.08 23.31
C PRO A 44 -2.14 -36.79 22.40
N GLY A 45 -0.95 -36.18 22.24
CA GLY A 45 0.14 -36.69 21.39
C GLY A 45 0.02 -36.35 19.88
N ALA A 46 -0.93 -35.48 19.48
CA ALA A 46 -1.05 -35.05 18.10
C ALA A 46 0.21 -34.28 17.62
N GLU A 47 0.74 -33.45 18.47
CA GLU A 47 1.97 -32.65 18.20
C GLU A 47 3.18 -33.57 17.97
N GLU A 48 3.34 -34.60 18.83
CA GLU A 48 4.45 -35.53 18.69
C GLU A 48 4.31 -36.41 17.43
N ARG A 49 3.09 -36.84 17.08
CA ARG A 49 2.83 -37.51 15.79
C ARG A 49 3.12 -36.64 14.62
N PHE A 50 2.73 -35.38 14.65
CA PHE A 50 3.01 -34.42 13.59
C PHE A 50 4.51 -34.19 13.40
N LYS A 51 5.26 -34.07 14.50
CA LYS A 51 6.72 -33.93 14.51
C LYS A 51 7.39 -35.15 13.85
N GLN A 52 6.96 -36.37 14.20
CA GLN A 52 7.47 -37.61 13.61
C GLN A 52 7.17 -37.70 12.12
N ILE A 53 5.96 -37.32 11.68
CA ILE A 53 5.56 -37.30 10.27
C ILE A 53 6.43 -36.28 9.48
N THR A 54 6.68 -35.14 10.04
CA THR A 54 7.50 -34.09 9.40
C THR A 54 8.98 -34.51 9.30
N GLU A 55 9.50 -35.10 10.35
CA GLU A 55 10.87 -35.65 10.35
C GLU A 55 11.04 -36.77 9.34
N ALA A 56 10.13 -37.72 9.29
CA ALA A 56 10.14 -38.80 8.33
C ALA A 56 10.13 -38.31 6.88
N TYR A 57 9.31 -37.31 6.59
CA TYR A 57 9.29 -36.68 5.27
C TYR A 57 10.58 -35.94 4.95
N HIS A 58 11.14 -35.19 5.90
CA HIS A 58 12.40 -34.48 5.70
C HIS A 58 13.57 -35.40 5.29
N VAL A 59 13.59 -36.62 5.83
CA VAL A 59 14.63 -37.61 5.50
C VAL A 59 14.33 -38.31 4.18
N LEU A 60 13.08 -38.73 3.95
CA LEU A 60 12.72 -39.55 2.80
C LEU A 60 12.44 -38.73 1.53
N SER A 61 12.22 -37.42 1.64
CA SER A 61 12.00 -36.54 0.50
C SER A 61 13.28 -36.15 -0.26
N ASP A 62 14.43 -36.25 0.37
CA ASP A 62 15.73 -35.98 -0.23
C ASP A 62 16.41 -37.31 -0.63
N PRO A 63 16.80 -37.50 -1.90
CA PRO A 63 17.40 -38.75 -2.35
C PRO A 63 18.71 -39.10 -1.64
N GLU A 64 19.51 -38.10 -1.22
CA GLU A 64 20.77 -38.34 -0.53
C GLU A 64 20.53 -38.74 0.92
N ARG A 65 19.63 -38.05 1.63
CA ARG A 65 19.25 -38.37 3.01
C ARG A 65 18.54 -39.71 3.08
N ARG A 66 17.67 -40.02 2.10
CA ARG A 66 17.00 -41.32 1.99
C ARG A 66 18.02 -42.45 1.84
N ARG A 67 19.02 -42.33 0.92
CA ARG A 67 20.09 -43.31 0.75
C ARG A 67 20.89 -43.52 2.03
N ARG A 68 21.18 -42.44 2.77
CA ARG A 68 21.87 -42.52 4.06
C ARG A 68 21.01 -43.24 5.11
N TYR A 69 19.73 -42.88 5.19
CA TYR A 69 18.79 -43.53 6.10
C TYR A 69 18.63 -45.03 5.76
N ASP A 70 18.52 -45.35 4.49
CA ASP A 70 18.41 -46.75 4.02
C ASP A 70 19.67 -47.57 4.34
N ARG A 71 20.84 -46.90 4.39
CA ARG A 71 22.14 -47.57 4.66
C ARG A 71 22.46 -47.68 6.15
N PHE A 72 22.09 -46.68 6.96
CA PHE A 72 22.54 -46.55 8.35
C PHE A 72 21.37 -46.60 9.36
N GLY A 73 20.15 -46.64 8.93
CA GLY A 73 18.98 -46.67 9.81
C GLY A 73 18.87 -45.46 10.71
N SER A 74 18.58 -45.63 11.99
CA SER A 74 18.49 -44.58 13.01
C SER A 74 19.78 -43.74 13.18
N ASP A 75 20.93 -44.34 12.85
CA ASP A 75 22.26 -43.72 13.05
C ASP A 75 22.69 -42.79 11.92
N TRP A 76 21.84 -42.59 10.91
CA TRP A 76 22.13 -41.74 9.74
C TRP A 76 22.58 -40.31 10.08
N ARG A 77 22.23 -39.79 11.24
CA ARG A 77 22.63 -38.45 11.75
C ARG A 77 24.08 -38.39 12.25
N HIS A 78 24.62 -39.52 12.69
CA HIS A 78 25.94 -39.56 13.34
C HIS A 78 27.08 -39.89 12.36
N VAL A 79 26.76 -40.14 11.10
CA VAL A 79 27.77 -40.42 10.08
C VAL A 79 28.32 -39.13 9.48
N PRO A 80 29.62 -38.80 9.66
CA PRO A 80 30.21 -37.58 9.10
C PRO A 80 30.12 -37.59 7.57
N ASP A 81 29.71 -36.48 7.01
CA ASP A 81 29.67 -36.27 5.57
C ASP A 81 31.02 -35.70 5.12
N GLU A 82 31.85 -36.52 4.46
CA GLU A 82 33.09 -36.04 3.86
C GLU A 82 32.89 -35.03 2.70
N SER A 83 31.67 -34.89 2.22
CA SER A 83 31.31 -33.98 1.12
C SER A 83 30.82 -32.59 1.53
N VAL A 84 30.60 -32.33 2.85
CA VAL A 84 30.11 -31.03 3.35
C VAL A 84 31.19 -30.30 4.14
N ARG A 85 32.34 -30.02 3.51
CA ARG A 85 33.33 -29.07 4.06
C ARG A 85 33.16 -27.65 3.51
N ALA A 86 31.97 -27.24 3.15
CA ALA A 86 31.67 -25.84 2.82
C ALA A 86 30.18 -25.53 2.97
N ALA A 87 29.72 -25.20 4.18
CA ALA A 87 28.73 -24.16 4.44
C ALA A 87 28.10 -24.31 5.86
N ALA A 88 28.48 -23.37 6.72
CA ALA A 88 27.71 -22.75 7.79
C ALA A 88 27.27 -23.57 9.04
N PRO A 89 27.31 -22.92 10.23
CA PRO A 89 27.09 -23.54 11.54
C PRO A 89 25.60 -23.85 11.75
N ALA A 90 25.36 -24.93 12.52
CA ALA A 90 24.05 -25.28 13.04
C ALA A 90 23.50 -24.14 13.89
N ALA A 91 22.61 -23.35 13.32
CA ALA A 91 21.73 -22.47 14.05
C ALA A 91 20.37 -23.18 14.20
N ASP A 92 19.72 -23.05 15.35
CA ASP A 92 18.37 -23.49 15.63
C ASP A 92 17.45 -23.06 14.50
N VAL A 93 17.06 -24.00 13.65
CA VAL A 93 16.08 -23.74 12.60
C VAL A 93 14.72 -23.82 13.26
N ASP A 94 14.10 -22.65 13.42
CA ASP A 94 12.75 -22.52 13.96
C ASP A 94 11.79 -23.39 13.12
N LEU A 95 11.01 -24.24 13.79
CA LEU A 95 10.05 -25.13 13.13
C LEU A 95 9.02 -24.34 12.32
N ASP A 96 8.71 -23.12 12.70
CA ASP A 96 7.80 -22.23 11.98
C ASP A 96 8.39 -21.72 10.66
N ASP A 97 9.70 -21.47 10.59
CA ASP A 97 10.40 -21.12 9.33
C ASP A 97 10.50 -22.32 8.39
N LEU A 98 10.69 -23.52 8.93
CA LEU A 98 10.67 -24.76 8.15
C LEU A 98 9.24 -25.03 7.61
N PHE A 99 8.22 -24.75 8.41
CA PHE A 99 6.81 -24.89 8.03
C PHE A 99 6.42 -23.87 6.96
N ALA A 100 6.83 -22.60 7.11
CA ALA A 100 6.59 -21.56 6.12
C ALA A 100 7.29 -21.86 4.77
N SER A 101 8.50 -22.42 4.79
CA SER A 101 9.21 -22.83 3.57
C SER A 101 8.61 -24.05 2.89
N LEU A 102 7.99 -24.95 3.65
CA LEU A 102 7.43 -26.20 3.15
C LEU A 102 5.96 -26.08 2.69
N PHE A 103 5.16 -25.24 3.39
CA PHE A 103 3.73 -25.02 3.09
C PHE A 103 3.47 -23.71 2.33
N GLY A 104 4.39 -22.77 2.33
CA GLY A 104 4.35 -21.57 1.50
C GLY A 104 4.55 -21.81 0.00
N GLY A 105 4.41 -23.02 -0.46
CA GLY A 105 4.23 -23.36 -1.87
C GLY A 105 5.38 -23.08 -2.82
N ARG A 106 6.66 -23.04 -2.34
CA ARG A 106 7.84 -22.93 -3.24
C ARG A 106 9.08 -23.62 -2.68
N ALA A 107 9.02 -24.94 -2.54
CA ALA A 107 10.25 -25.73 -2.33
C ALA A 107 10.92 -26.03 -3.68
N GLY A 108 12.12 -25.52 -3.89
CA GLY A 108 13.11 -26.16 -4.72
C GLY A 108 13.07 -25.90 -6.22
N ARG A 109 13.15 -24.64 -6.59
CA ARG A 109 13.98 -24.12 -7.68
C ARG A 109 14.38 -22.72 -7.25
N ALA A 110 15.67 -22.36 -7.31
CA ALA A 110 16.07 -20.98 -7.41
C ALA A 110 15.53 -20.45 -8.75
N GLY A 111 14.18 -20.35 -8.80
CA GLY A 111 13.49 -19.62 -9.81
C GLY A 111 13.74 -18.13 -9.53
N PRO A 112 13.64 -17.29 -10.52
CA PRO A 112 13.85 -15.86 -10.34
C PRO A 112 12.97 -15.35 -9.20
N VAL A 113 13.59 -14.78 -8.17
CA VAL A 113 12.89 -14.18 -7.03
C VAL A 113 12.11 -12.98 -7.55
N ALA A 114 10.80 -12.98 -7.38
CA ALA A 114 9.98 -11.82 -7.75
C ALA A 114 10.42 -10.59 -6.93
N GLY A 115 10.57 -9.45 -7.58
CA GLY A 115 10.85 -8.19 -6.91
C GLY A 115 9.71 -7.80 -5.97
N ALA A 116 10.05 -7.21 -4.84
CA ALA A 116 9.06 -6.67 -3.91
C ALA A 116 8.45 -5.37 -4.45
N ASP A 117 7.17 -5.17 -4.20
CA ASP A 117 6.52 -3.90 -4.43
C ASP A 117 7.11 -2.82 -3.51
N THR A 118 7.21 -1.60 -4.02
CA THR A 118 7.73 -0.45 -3.27
C THR A 118 6.71 0.68 -3.27
N GLU A 119 6.78 1.53 -2.25
CA GLU A 119 5.92 2.69 -2.12
C GLU A 119 6.76 3.96 -1.94
N ALA A 120 6.35 5.07 -2.58
CA ALA A 120 6.99 6.36 -2.45
C ALA A 120 5.94 7.48 -2.45
N GLU A 121 6.24 8.59 -1.80
CA GLU A 121 5.37 9.76 -1.82
C GLU A 121 5.63 10.61 -3.07
N LEU A 122 4.54 11.16 -3.61
CA LEU A 122 4.55 12.07 -4.75
C LEU A 122 3.85 13.37 -4.36
N ASN A 123 4.65 14.42 -4.11
CA ASN A 123 4.12 15.75 -3.82
C ASN A 123 3.68 16.43 -5.11
N LEU A 124 2.47 16.99 -5.11
CA LEU A 124 1.87 17.68 -6.25
C LEU A 124 1.25 19.01 -5.82
N SER A 125 1.38 20.03 -6.67
CA SER A 125 0.56 21.22 -6.53
C SER A 125 -0.93 20.94 -6.86
N VAL A 126 -1.82 21.82 -6.43
CA VAL A 126 -3.26 21.72 -6.76
C VAL A 126 -3.46 21.80 -8.27
N GLU A 127 -2.68 22.64 -8.97
CA GLU A 127 -2.70 22.80 -10.42
C GLU A 127 -2.24 21.51 -11.14
N ASP A 128 -1.17 20.87 -10.63
CA ASP A 128 -0.69 19.61 -11.17
C ASP A 128 -1.72 18.49 -11.00
N ALA A 129 -2.35 18.44 -9.83
CA ALA A 129 -3.42 17.50 -9.57
C ALA A 129 -4.66 17.77 -10.43
N PHE A 130 -4.97 19.04 -10.70
CA PHE A 130 -6.09 19.45 -11.55
C PHE A 130 -5.88 19.05 -13.01
N HIS A 131 -4.73 19.43 -13.59
CA HIS A 131 -4.49 19.23 -15.03
C HIS A 131 -3.94 17.83 -15.35
N GLY A 132 -3.23 17.20 -14.40
CA GLY A 132 -2.49 15.98 -14.65
C GLY A 132 -1.34 16.17 -15.65
N GLY A 133 -1.00 15.11 -16.37
CA GLY A 133 0.02 15.17 -17.42
C GLY A 133 1.32 14.44 -17.05
N ARG A 134 2.31 14.52 -17.95
CA ARG A 134 3.63 13.91 -17.70
C ARG A 134 4.46 14.73 -16.76
N ARG A 135 5.02 14.07 -15.74
CA ARG A 135 5.92 14.66 -14.75
C ARG A 135 7.14 13.78 -14.56
N ARG A 136 8.29 14.41 -14.45
CA ARG A 136 9.51 13.73 -14.06
C ARG A 136 9.60 13.69 -12.55
N VAL A 137 9.56 12.48 -12.00
CA VAL A 137 9.61 12.22 -10.55
C VAL A 137 11.00 11.70 -10.22
N THR A 138 11.69 12.38 -9.30
CA THR A 138 13.00 11.95 -8.82
C THR A 138 12.82 11.13 -7.55
N LEU A 139 13.23 9.88 -7.61
CA LEU A 139 13.26 8.95 -6.50
C LEU A 139 14.72 8.70 -6.07
N PRO A 140 14.96 8.17 -4.88
CA PRO A 140 16.32 7.78 -4.49
C PRO A 140 16.96 6.85 -5.53
N GLY A 141 18.05 7.33 -6.17
CA GLY A 141 18.82 6.59 -7.16
C GLY A 141 18.30 6.57 -8.60
N ARG A 142 17.10 7.12 -8.90
CA ARG A 142 16.55 7.16 -10.26
C ARG A 142 15.52 8.26 -10.49
N ALA A 143 15.35 8.66 -11.74
CA ALA A 143 14.26 9.53 -12.17
C ALA A 143 13.33 8.77 -13.12
N LEU A 144 12.02 8.96 -12.97
CA LEU A 144 10.99 8.31 -13.78
C LEU A 144 10.06 9.35 -14.39
N ASP A 145 9.67 9.15 -15.64
CA ASP A 145 8.62 9.94 -16.26
C ASP A 145 7.26 9.27 -15.98
N VAL A 146 6.44 9.95 -15.18
CA VAL A 146 5.15 9.44 -14.70
C VAL A 146 4.02 10.23 -15.35
N THR A 147 3.00 9.53 -15.82
CA THR A 147 1.76 10.16 -16.26
C THR A 147 0.79 10.24 -15.09
N ILE A 148 0.52 11.47 -14.64
CA ILE A 148 -0.42 11.76 -13.55
C ILE A 148 -1.81 11.94 -14.16
N PRO A 149 -2.82 11.15 -13.75
CA PRO A 149 -4.20 11.37 -14.20
C PRO A 149 -4.72 12.73 -13.73
N ALA A 150 -5.50 13.42 -14.56
CA ALA A 150 -6.16 14.65 -14.14
C ALA A 150 -7.15 14.37 -13.00
N GLY A 151 -7.17 15.26 -12.01
CA GLY A 151 -8.07 15.16 -10.86
C GLY A 151 -7.68 14.09 -9.84
N VAL A 152 -6.38 13.80 -9.70
CA VAL A 152 -5.91 12.97 -8.58
C VAL A 152 -6.19 13.68 -7.25
N VAL A 153 -6.49 12.89 -6.23
CA VAL A 153 -6.78 13.40 -4.88
C VAL A 153 -5.68 13.01 -3.91
N ASP A 154 -5.62 13.71 -2.79
CA ASP A 154 -4.67 13.38 -1.71
C ASP A 154 -4.86 11.93 -1.22
N GLY A 155 -3.76 11.22 -0.99
CA GLY A 155 -3.74 9.81 -0.61
C GLY A 155 -4.00 8.83 -1.77
N GLN A 156 -4.29 9.29 -2.99
CA GLN A 156 -4.50 8.39 -4.13
C GLN A 156 -3.19 7.68 -4.51
N ARG A 157 -3.28 6.38 -4.81
CA ARG A 157 -2.14 5.57 -5.24
C ARG A 157 -2.10 5.44 -6.75
N ILE A 158 -0.94 5.72 -7.35
CA ILE A 158 -0.65 5.56 -8.78
C ILE A 158 0.32 4.38 -8.92
N ARG A 159 -0.12 3.30 -9.58
CA ARG A 159 0.71 2.11 -9.81
C ARG A 159 1.57 2.30 -11.05
N LEU A 160 2.85 2.04 -10.92
CA LEU A 160 3.82 1.96 -11.99
C LEU A 160 4.32 0.51 -12.09
N ALA A 161 3.78 -0.22 -13.04
CA ALA A 161 4.07 -1.64 -13.21
C ALA A 161 5.56 -1.89 -13.50
N GLY A 162 6.14 -2.87 -12.80
CA GLY A 162 7.53 -3.28 -12.95
C GLY A 162 8.56 -2.23 -12.52
N GLN A 163 8.17 -1.19 -11.77
CA GLN A 163 9.04 -0.14 -11.28
C GLN A 163 9.37 -0.26 -9.78
N GLY A 164 9.05 -1.40 -9.16
CA GLY A 164 9.43 -1.73 -7.79
C GLY A 164 10.88 -2.20 -7.64
N SER A 165 11.12 -3.10 -6.71
CA SER A 165 12.43 -3.70 -6.50
C SER A 165 12.80 -4.66 -7.65
N SER A 166 14.12 -4.82 -7.88
CA SER A 166 14.64 -5.74 -8.88
C SER A 166 14.23 -7.18 -8.56
N GLY A 167 13.81 -7.91 -9.58
CA GLY A 167 13.39 -9.30 -9.48
C GLY A 167 12.93 -9.82 -10.83
N THR A 168 12.50 -11.08 -10.87
CA THR A 168 11.93 -11.67 -12.09
C THR A 168 10.64 -12.41 -11.71
N PRO A 169 9.47 -11.81 -11.97
CA PRO A 169 9.25 -10.46 -12.51
C PRO A 169 9.65 -9.35 -11.52
N PRO A 170 9.96 -8.13 -12.00
CA PRO A 170 10.19 -6.99 -11.11
C PRO A 170 8.89 -6.63 -10.36
N GLY A 171 9.03 -6.09 -9.14
CA GLY A 171 7.90 -5.58 -8.36
C GLY A 171 7.32 -4.29 -8.94
N ASP A 172 6.22 -3.82 -8.40
CA ASP A 172 5.56 -2.57 -8.78
C ASP A 172 5.96 -1.42 -7.85
N LEU A 173 5.92 -0.20 -8.38
CA LEU A 173 6.05 1.01 -7.58
C LEU A 173 4.68 1.67 -7.43
N TYR A 174 4.29 1.94 -6.20
CA TYR A 174 3.09 2.71 -5.86
C TYR A 174 3.49 4.11 -5.42
N LEU A 175 3.06 5.13 -6.17
CA LEU A 175 3.22 6.52 -5.79
C LEU A 175 1.97 6.97 -5.03
N VAL A 176 2.15 7.39 -3.78
CA VAL A 176 1.09 7.97 -2.95
C VAL A 176 1.08 9.48 -3.14
N VAL A 177 0.01 9.99 -3.71
CA VAL A 177 -0.15 11.42 -3.96
C VAL A 177 -0.28 12.17 -2.63
N ARG A 178 0.50 13.25 -2.47
CA ARG A 178 0.38 14.25 -1.43
C ARG A 178 0.18 15.62 -2.06
N LEU A 179 -0.92 16.27 -1.73
CA LEU A 179 -1.17 17.62 -2.23
C LEU A 179 -0.50 18.66 -1.34
N ASP A 180 0.36 19.48 -1.94
CA ASP A 180 1.00 20.56 -1.22
C ASP A 180 -0.05 21.60 -0.77
N PRO A 181 0.13 22.22 0.43
CA PRO A 181 -0.70 23.33 0.86
C PRO A 181 -0.66 24.46 -0.16
N HIS A 182 -1.84 24.94 -0.58
CA HIS A 182 -1.92 26.00 -1.58
C HIS A 182 -2.36 27.33 -0.96
N PRO A 183 -1.74 28.48 -1.31
CA PRO A 183 -2.04 29.76 -0.68
C PRO A 183 -3.46 30.26 -0.91
N ARG A 184 -4.12 29.86 -2.00
CA ARG A 184 -5.47 30.31 -2.38
C ARG A 184 -6.56 29.25 -2.20
N TYR A 185 -6.19 27.96 -2.24
CA TYR A 185 -7.17 26.88 -2.22
C TYR A 185 -6.97 25.95 -1.03
N ARG A 186 -8.06 25.57 -0.38
CA ARG A 186 -8.10 24.46 0.56
C ARG A 186 -8.83 23.30 -0.13
N VAL A 187 -8.19 22.15 -0.22
CA VAL A 187 -8.73 20.96 -0.88
C VAL A 187 -9.53 20.14 0.13
N GLN A 188 -10.75 19.76 -0.25
CA GLN A 188 -11.64 18.90 0.54
C GLN A 188 -12.14 17.76 -0.35
N GLY A 189 -11.41 16.65 -0.39
CA GLY A 189 -11.66 15.58 -1.35
C GLY A 189 -11.45 16.05 -2.78
N ARG A 190 -12.52 16.22 -3.56
CA ARG A 190 -12.47 16.81 -4.92
C ARG A 190 -12.90 18.27 -4.94
N ASP A 191 -13.50 18.77 -3.86
CA ASP A 191 -13.95 20.13 -3.79
C ASP A 191 -12.78 21.07 -3.41
N LEU A 192 -12.87 22.30 -3.94
CA LEU A 192 -11.95 23.37 -3.61
C LEU A 192 -12.69 24.45 -2.83
N VAL A 193 -12.00 25.02 -1.84
CA VAL A 193 -12.50 26.17 -1.10
C VAL A 193 -11.52 27.33 -1.28
N ALA A 194 -12.02 28.47 -1.75
CA ALA A 194 -11.24 29.68 -1.96
C ALA A 194 -11.88 30.87 -1.27
N ASP A 195 -11.08 31.80 -0.77
CA ASP A 195 -11.60 33.04 -0.21
C ASP A 195 -11.86 34.04 -1.35
N LEU A 196 -13.04 34.66 -1.32
CA LEU A 196 -13.48 35.69 -2.25
C LEU A 196 -13.55 37.03 -1.54
N ALA A 197 -12.56 37.87 -1.79
CA ALA A 197 -12.58 39.22 -1.25
C ALA A 197 -13.62 40.06 -1.98
N VAL A 198 -14.54 40.70 -1.23
CA VAL A 198 -15.65 41.51 -1.75
C VAL A 198 -15.66 42.84 -1.03
N ALA A 199 -15.81 43.91 -1.77
CA ALA A 199 -15.96 45.22 -1.18
C ALA A 199 -17.33 45.35 -0.46
N PRO A 200 -17.46 46.22 0.59
CA PRO A 200 -18.73 46.34 1.34
C PRO A 200 -19.90 46.75 0.46
N TRP A 201 -19.69 47.67 -0.48
CA TRP A 201 -20.72 48.10 -1.43
C TRP A 201 -21.16 46.98 -2.38
N ASP A 202 -20.20 46.16 -2.83
CA ASP A 202 -20.48 44.99 -3.70
C ASP A 202 -21.26 43.94 -2.93
N ALA A 203 -20.93 43.74 -1.65
CA ALA A 203 -21.66 42.81 -0.79
C ALA A 203 -23.07 43.29 -0.47
N ALA A 204 -23.26 44.62 -0.29
CA ALA A 204 -24.56 45.22 0.00
C ALA A 204 -25.47 45.28 -1.22
N LEU A 205 -24.96 45.70 -2.36
CA LEU A 205 -25.74 45.97 -3.58
C LEU A 205 -25.78 44.81 -4.57
N GLY A 206 -24.90 43.83 -4.38
CA GLY A 206 -24.67 42.73 -5.32
C GLY A 206 -23.70 43.12 -6.41
N ALA A 207 -22.87 42.18 -6.82
CA ALA A 207 -21.83 42.42 -7.82
C ALA A 207 -21.43 41.13 -8.54
N SER A 208 -20.63 41.28 -9.58
CA SER A 208 -19.95 40.17 -10.25
C SER A 208 -18.44 40.31 -10.02
N VAL A 209 -17.88 39.50 -9.11
CA VAL A 209 -16.52 39.57 -8.64
C VAL A 209 -15.62 38.53 -9.33
N PRO A 210 -14.42 38.89 -9.82
CA PRO A 210 -13.54 37.90 -10.43
C PRO A 210 -12.91 37.00 -9.35
N LEU A 211 -12.81 35.72 -9.67
CA LEU A 211 -12.12 34.72 -8.84
C LEU A 211 -11.19 33.90 -9.74
N ASP A 212 -9.92 33.78 -9.35
CA ASP A 212 -9.00 32.88 -10.01
C ASP A 212 -9.31 31.43 -9.58
N THR A 213 -9.36 30.53 -10.53
CA THR A 213 -9.53 29.08 -10.33
C THR A 213 -8.39 28.33 -11.01
N PRO A 214 -8.16 27.05 -10.69
CA PRO A 214 -7.15 26.27 -11.42
C PRO A 214 -7.42 26.18 -12.93
N ASN A 215 -8.69 26.34 -13.33
CA ASN A 215 -9.12 26.35 -14.74
C ASN A 215 -9.15 27.73 -15.38
N GLY A 216 -8.58 28.74 -14.72
CA GLY A 216 -8.59 30.12 -15.20
C GLY A 216 -9.52 31.03 -14.39
N ARG A 217 -9.67 32.28 -14.83
CA ARG A 217 -10.44 33.30 -14.11
C ARG A 217 -11.92 33.18 -14.44
N VAL A 218 -12.78 33.13 -13.41
CA VAL A 218 -14.23 33.11 -13.52
C VAL A 218 -14.84 34.34 -12.82
N ARG A 219 -16.07 34.69 -13.18
CA ARG A 219 -16.83 35.73 -12.46
C ARG A 219 -17.88 35.10 -11.56
N VAL A 220 -17.85 35.47 -10.29
CA VAL A 220 -18.76 34.97 -9.27
C VAL A 220 -19.83 36.00 -9.00
N GLY A 221 -21.10 35.63 -9.17
CA GLY A 221 -22.22 36.50 -8.82
C GLY A 221 -22.41 36.53 -7.30
N VAL A 222 -22.25 37.70 -6.71
CA VAL A 222 -22.50 37.97 -5.29
C VAL A 222 -23.89 38.58 -5.18
N PRO A 223 -24.87 37.92 -4.54
CA PRO A 223 -26.21 38.47 -4.32
C PRO A 223 -26.19 39.67 -3.39
N PRO A 224 -27.15 40.62 -3.52
CA PRO A 224 -27.27 41.73 -2.60
C PRO A 224 -27.48 41.24 -1.15
N GLY A 225 -26.94 41.99 -0.18
CA GLY A 225 -27.04 41.65 1.24
C GLY A 225 -26.19 40.44 1.64
N THR A 226 -25.11 40.13 0.90
CA THR A 226 -24.22 39.03 1.22
C THR A 226 -23.31 39.39 2.37
N SER A 227 -23.26 38.56 3.41
CA SER A 227 -22.37 38.72 4.56
C SER A 227 -21.09 37.89 4.42
N SER A 228 -20.03 38.28 5.16
CA SER A 228 -18.81 37.46 5.29
C SER A 228 -19.13 36.07 5.78
N GLY A 229 -18.39 35.08 5.29
CA GLY A 229 -18.58 33.65 5.60
C GLY A 229 -19.60 32.95 4.70
N ARG A 230 -20.40 33.68 3.92
CA ARG A 230 -21.32 33.04 2.95
C ARG A 230 -20.53 32.25 1.91
N ARG A 231 -20.94 31.02 1.65
CA ARG A 231 -20.34 30.14 0.65
C ARG A 231 -21.14 30.23 -0.65
N LEU A 232 -20.49 30.56 -1.74
CA LEU A 232 -21.05 30.59 -3.09
C LEU A 232 -20.49 29.39 -3.86
N ARG A 233 -21.38 28.50 -4.32
CA ARG A 233 -21.01 27.29 -5.02
C ARG A 233 -20.82 27.56 -6.52
N LEU A 234 -19.67 27.18 -7.02
CA LEU A 234 -19.38 27.12 -8.46
C LEU A 234 -19.33 25.64 -8.88
N ALA A 235 -20.41 25.17 -9.43
CA ALA A 235 -20.58 23.76 -9.77
C ALA A 235 -19.52 23.32 -10.82
N GLY A 236 -18.87 22.18 -10.57
CA GLY A 236 -17.91 21.58 -11.46
C GLY A 236 -16.58 22.31 -11.61
N GLN A 237 -16.27 23.29 -10.73
CA GLN A 237 -15.00 24.04 -10.74
C GLN A 237 -13.97 23.50 -9.72
N GLY A 238 -14.24 22.34 -9.11
CA GLY A 238 -13.27 21.61 -8.28
C GLY A 238 -12.39 20.66 -9.10
N LEU A 239 -11.72 19.72 -8.45
CA LEU A 239 -10.85 18.77 -9.12
C LEU A 239 -11.65 17.86 -10.09
N PRO A 240 -11.14 17.64 -11.31
CA PRO A 240 -11.78 16.75 -12.29
C PRO A 240 -11.99 15.34 -11.75
N ASN A 241 -12.98 14.64 -12.30
CA ASN A 241 -13.18 13.24 -12.00
C ASN A 241 -13.37 12.44 -13.31
N PRO A 242 -12.37 11.69 -13.76
CA PRO A 242 -12.46 10.92 -15.02
C PRO A 242 -13.55 9.86 -15.01
N ARG A 243 -14.05 9.46 -13.83
CA ARG A 243 -15.05 8.39 -13.67
C ARG A 243 -16.39 8.86 -13.11
N GLY A 244 -16.61 10.16 -13.01
CA GLY A 244 -17.84 10.71 -12.43
C GLY A 244 -17.89 12.22 -12.52
N ASN A 245 -18.74 12.85 -11.70
CA ASN A 245 -18.84 14.29 -11.66
C ASN A 245 -17.57 14.92 -11.07
N PRO A 246 -17.09 16.06 -11.63
CA PRO A 246 -16.03 16.84 -11.01
C PRO A 246 -16.47 17.36 -9.64
N GLY A 247 -15.51 17.76 -8.82
CA GLY A 247 -15.78 18.49 -7.58
C GLY A 247 -16.28 19.90 -7.85
N ASP A 248 -16.71 20.57 -6.81
CA ASP A 248 -17.17 21.96 -6.86
C ASP A 248 -16.10 22.90 -6.28
N LEU A 249 -16.19 24.18 -6.63
CA LEU A 249 -15.44 25.22 -5.96
C LEU A 249 -16.40 26.05 -5.11
N TYR A 250 -16.07 26.22 -3.83
CA TYR A 250 -16.81 27.06 -2.89
C TYR A 250 -16.04 28.34 -2.64
N ALA A 251 -16.55 29.45 -3.15
CA ALA A 251 -16.05 30.79 -2.86
C ALA A 251 -16.63 31.26 -1.52
N VAL A 252 -15.77 31.44 -0.53
CA VAL A 252 -16.15 31.94 0.79
C VAL A 252 -15.97 33.45 0.79
N VAL A 253 -17.08 34.18 0.91
CA VAL A 253 -17.08 35.65 0.88
C VAL A 253 -16.35 36.19 2.11
N SER A 254 -15.40 37.07 1.89
CA SER A 254 -14.70 37.86 2.90
C SER A 254 -14.89 39.33 2.57
N VAL A 255 -15.74 40.03 3.31
CA VAL A 255 -15.94 41.44 3.11
C VAL A 255 -14.71 42.23 3.63
N THR A 256 -14.02 42.88 2.73
CA THR A 256 -12.81 43.64 3.04
C THR A 256 -13.07 45.13 2.81
N VAL A 257 -12.81 45.94 3.84
CA VAL A 257 -13.00 47.39 3.77
C VAL A 257 -11.69 48.03 3.27
N PRO A 258 -11.71 48.68 2.10
CA PRO A 258 -10.54 49.38 1.62
C PRO A 258 -10.28 50.65 2.48
N ARG A 259 -9.02 51.08 2.53
CA ARG A 259 -8.72 52.35 3.18
C ARG A 259 -9.25 53.49 2.31
N PRO A 260 -10.05 54.44 2.87
CA PRO A 260 -10.52 55.60 2.10
C PRO A 260 -9.35 56.42 1.59
N ALA A 261 -9.28 56.63 0.28
CA ALA A 261 -8.17 57.38 -0.37
C ALA A 261 -8.44 58.88 -0.40
N THR A 262 -9.71 59.29 -0.44
CA THR A 262 -10.12 60.67 -0.57
C THR A 262 -10.97 61.18 0.62
N ASP A 263 -11.06 62.50 0.79
CA ASP A 263 -11.94 63.07 1.82
C ASP A 263 -13.40 62.90 1.48
N GLU A 264 -13.73 62.79 0.23
CA GLU A 264 -15.09 62.47 -0.23
C GLU A 264 -15.52 61.05 0.20
N GLU A 265 -14.63 60.07 -0.03
CA GLU A 265 -14.88 58.69 0.45
C GLU A 265 -15.07 58.64 1.97
N ARG A 266 -14.24 59.39 2.74
CA ARG A 266 -14.39 59.44 4.19
C ARG A 266 -15.71 60.05 4.60
N THR A 267 -16.19 61.07 3.88
CA THR A 267 -17.49 61.72 4.13
C THR A 267 -18.64 60.76 3.84
N LEU A 268 -18.59 59.99 2.75
CA LEU A 268 -19.58 58.96 2.41
C LEU A 268 -19.66 57.86 3.46
N TRP A 269 -18.50 57.40 3.95
CA TRP A 269 -18.44 56.41 5.02
C TRP A 269 -19.04 56.91 6.33
N ARG A 270 -18.78 58.18 6.72
CA ARG A 270 -19.40 58.80 7.91
C ARG A 270 -20.92 58.89 7.77
N ARG A 271 -21.39 59.35 6.61
CA ARG A 271 -22.81 59.43 6.34
C ARG A 271 -23.50 58.08 6.38
N LEU A 272 -22.84 57.03 5.85
CA LEU A 272 -23.36 55.69 5.93
C LEU A 272 -23.44 55.19 7.38
N ALA A 273 -22.45 55.48 8.20
CA ALA A 273 -22.45 55.12 9.62
C ALA A 273 -23.60 55.84 10.38
N GLU A 274 -23.86 57.12 10.09
CA GLU A 274 -24.97 57.88 10.69
C GLU A 274 -26.36 57.31 10.36
N LEU A 275 -26.52 56.68 9.18
CA LEU A 275 -27.78 56.09 8.77
C LEU A 275 -28.08 54.75 9.49
N HIS A 276 -27.07 54.15 10.13
CA HIS A 276 -27.15 52.86 10.80
C HIS A 276 -26.86 52.92 12.31
N ALA A 277 -26.65 54.13 12.85
CA ALA A 277 -26.57 54.37 14.30
C ALA A 277 -27.95 54.53 14.90
#